data_1137e5b24de453355be293098eff1c1a
#
_entry.id   1137e5b24de453355be293098eff1c1a
#
_cell.length_a   1.000
_cell.length_b   1.000
_cell.length_c   1.000
_cell.angle_alpha   90.00
_cell.angle_beta   90.00
_cell.angle_gamma   90.00
#
_symmetry.space_group_name_H-M   'P 1'
#
loop_
_entity.id
_entity.type
_entity.pdbx_description
1 polymer ?
#
loop_
_entity_poly.entity_id
_entity_poly.type
_entity_poly.pdbx_seq_one_letter_code
_entity_poly.pdbx_strand_id
1 'polypeptide(L)'
;MSSEVLALGAANVLALDYQEGDSLEIKAKAYNTDVFGFLEGLRPLLLGHERAALILGTGGAARAAHYALTSLGIRAVFASRCLNKVEHAYFVQEKAEVYAYEELSCLLPNLDIVVQATPLGRLSQLAPPLDYSLLPAGVLGYELNYGFGNSSFMLEILKRGGRVTDGLSMLNGQAQASYRIWRSLI
;
A
#
# COMPACT_ATOMS: atom_id res chain seq x y z
N MET A 1 -17.91 -7.97 8.31
CA MET A 1 -16.64 -7.44 7.81
C MET A 1 -15.99 -8.50 6.93
N SER A 2 -15.32 -8.13 5.83
CA SER A 2 -14.53 -9.08 5.05
C SER A 2 -13.26 -9.49 5.81
N SER A 3 -12.61 -10.57 5.36
CA SER A 3 -11.34 -11.06 5.95
C SER A 3 -10.25 -10.00 5.92
N GLU A 4 -10.16 -9.25 4.82
CA GLU A 4 -9.18 -8.17 4.65
C GLU A 4 -9.41 -7.03 5.66
N VAL A 5 -10.68 -6.64 5.89
CA VAL A 5 -10.98 -5.59 6.89
C VAL A 5 -10.59 -6.01 8.30
N LEU A 6 -10.82 -7.28 8.64
CA LEU A 6 -10.42 -7.82 9.96
C LEU A 6 -8.91 -7.84 10.11
N ALA A 7 -8.20 -8.30 9.07
CA ALA A 7 -6.73 -8.34 9.08
C ALA A 7 -6.12 -6.93 9.11
N LEU A 8 -6.60 -6.01 8.26
CA LEU A 8 -6.01 -4.68 8.09
C LEU A 8 -6.44 -3.67 9.17
N GLY A 9 -7.57 -3.88 9.82
CA GLY A 9 -8.21 -2.86 10.64
C GLY A 9 -8.55 -1.59 9.85
N ALA A 10 -8.84 -1.73 8.54
CA ALA A 10 -9.16 -0.64 7.63
C ALA A 10 -10.16 -1.09 6.58
N ALA A 11 -11.12 -0.22 6.25
CA ALA A 11 -12.10 -0.42 5.20
C ALA A 11 -12.16 0.81 4.30
N ASN A 12 -12.41 0.60 3.01
CA ASN A 12 -12.63 1.67 2.03
C ASN A 12 -14.00 1.55 1.34
N VAL A 13 -14.75 0.46 1.56
CA VAL A 13 -16.08 0.22 1.01
C VAL A 13 -17.04 -0.20 2.12
N LEU A 14 -18.22 0.41 2.15
CA LEU A 14 -19.34 0.01 2.97
C LEU A 14 -20.51 -0.42 2.08
N ALA A 15 -21.08 -1.57 2.37
CA ALA A 15 -22.32 -2.06 1.80
C ALA A 15 -23.40 -2.02 2.89
N LEU A 16 -24.52 -1.32 2.59
CA LEU A 16 -25.63 -1.20 3.50
C LEU A 16 -26.80 -2.02 2.96
N ASP A 17 -27.35 -2.88 3.78
CA ASP A 17 -28.55 -3.66 3.50
C ASP A 17 -29.69 -3.15 4.39
N TYR A 18 -30.81 -2.77 3.77
CA TYR A 18 -31.99 -2.24 4.44
C TYR A 18 -33.05 -3.32 4.47
N GLN A 19 -33.41 -3.76 5.68
CA GLN A 19 -34.51 -4.70 5.87
C GLN A 19 -35.72 -3.93 6.44
N GLU A 20 -36.81 -3.92 5.66
CA GLU A 20 -38.09 -3.37 6.11
C GLU A 20 -38.84 -4.44 6.93
N GLY A 21 -39.07 -4.16 8.19
CA GLY A 21 -39.88 -4.92 9.14
C GLY A 21 -40.65 -3.97 10.05
N ASP A 22 -41.09 -4.45 11.24
CA ASP A 22 -41.73 -3.58 12.26
C ASP A 22 -40.81 -2.45 12.77
N SER A 23 -39.49 -2.58 12.51
CA SER A 23 -38.47 -1.54 12.70
C SER A 23 -37.51 -1.57 11.54
N LEU A 24 -36.97 -0.40 11.13
CA LEU A 24 -35.93 -0.30 10.12
C LEU A 24 -34.60 -0.88 10.68
N GLU A 25 -34.18 -2.03 10.20
CA GLU A 25 -32.89 -2.60 10.54
C GLU A 25 -31.88 -2.33 9.41
N ILE A 26 -30.75 -1.70 9.72
CA ILE A 26 -29.66 -1.44 8.78
C ILE A 26 -28.51 -2.38 9.10
N LYS A 27 -28.18 -3.27 8.19
CA LYS A 27 -26.99 -4.12 8.27
C LYS A 27 -25.86 -3.51 7.43
N ALA A 28 -24.74 -3.21 8.08
CA ALA A 28 -23.56 -2.68 7.40
C ALA A 28 -22.48 -3.76 7.26
N LYS A 29 -21.94 -3.94 6.07
CA LYS A 29 -20.80 -4.82 5.79
C LYS A 29 -19.66 -4.01 5.22
N ALA A 30 -18.48 -4.09 5.85
CA ALA A 30 -17.28 -3.36 5.45
C ALA A 30 -16.35 -4.27 4.63
N TYR A 31 -15.71 -3.70 3.60
CA TYR A 31 -14.73 -4.36 2.72
C TYR A 31 -13.49 -3.48 2.54
N ASN A 32 -12.40 -4.13 2.17
CA ASN A 32 -11.19 -3.44 1.73
C ASN A 32 -10.83 -3.91 0.32
N THR A 33 -10.91 -3.01 -0.64
CA THR A 33 -10.58 -3.28 -2.06
C THR A 33 -9.19 -2.77 -2.45
N ASP A 34 -8.48 -2.07 -1.54
CA ASP A 34 -7.13 -1.57 -1.80
C ASP A 34 -6.13 -2.72 -2.01
N VAL A 35 -6.29 -3.84 -1.26
CA VAL A 35 -5.45 -5.04 -1.44
C VAL A 35 -5.55 -5.57 -2.87
N PHE A 36 -6.79 -5.72 -3.36
CA PHE A 36 -7.04 -6.18 -4.72
C PHE A 36 -6.46 -5.18 -5.75
N GLY A 37 -6.74 -3.90 -5.57
CA GLY A 37 -6.24 -2.85 -6.47
C GLY A 37 -4.72 -2.82 -6.54
N PHE A 38 -4.04 -2.94 -5.39
CA PHE A 38 -2.58 -2.98 -5.32
C PHE A 38 -2.01 -4.21 -6.04
N LEU A 39 -2.60 -5.40 -5.83
CA LEU A 39 -2.19 -6.62 -6.52
C LEU A 39 -2.36 -6.52 -8.04
N GLU A 40 -3.48 -5.98 -8.52
CA GLU A 40 -3.72 -5.78 -9.96
C GLU A 40 -2.68 -4.84 -10.60
N GLY A 41 -2.29 -3.78 -9.88
CA GLY A 41 -1.26 -2.86 -10.36
C GLY A 41 0.17 -3.41 -10.26
N LEU A 42 0.46 -4.25 -9.25
CA LEU A 42 1.80 -4.75 -8.98
C LEU A 42 2.17 -5.98 -9.84
N ARG A 43 1.28 -6.98 -9.92
CA ARG A 43 1.57 -8.28 -10.57
C ARG A 43 2.19 -8.18 -11.97
N PRO A 44 1.70 -7.30 -12.88
CA PRO A 44 2.29 -7.18 -14.22
C PRO A 44 3.72 -6.64 -14.23
N LEU A 45 4.19 -6.06 -13.11
CA LEU A 45 5.50 -5.44 -12.98
C LEU A 45 6.54 -6.36 -12.35
N LEU A 46 6.09 -7.45 -11.72
CA LEU A 46 6.99 -8.42 -11.09
C LEU A 46 7.74 -9.24 -12.12
N LEU A 47 9.02 -9.46 -11.86
CA LEU A 47 9.91 -10.28 -12.69
C LEU A 47 10.07 -11.71 -12.12
N GLY A 48 9.47 -11.98 -10.94
CA GLY A 48 9.44 -13.29 -10.29
C GLY A 48 10.61 -13.58 -9.35
N HIS A 49 11.55 -12.66 -9.21
CA HIS A 49 12.69 -12.79 -8.30
C HIS A 49 12.59 -11.92 -7.04
N GLU A 50 11.56 -11.04 -6.97
CA GLU A 50 11.40 -10.10 -5.87
C GLU A 50 11.16 -10.82 -4.54
N ARG A 51 11.90 -10.42 -3.49
CA ARG A 51 11.87 -11.04 -2.16
C ARG A 51 11.71 -10.03 -1.04
N ALA A 52 12.13 -8.76 -1.26
CA ALA A 52 12.16 -7.73 -0.22
C ALA A 52 11.55 -6.41 -0.67
N ALA A 53 10.70 -5.85 0.16
CA ALA A 53 10.04 -4.57 -0.08
C ALA A 53 10.13 -3.64 1.14
N LEU A 54 10.25 -2.33 0.88
CA LEU A 54 10.10 -1.27 1.86
C LEU A 54 8.82 -0.47 1.58
N ILE A 55 8.01 -0.26 2.59
CA ILE A 55 6.78 0.54 2.51
C ILE A 55 6.98 1.83 3.32
N LEU A 56 6.89 2.97 2.66
CA LEU A 56 7.02 4.28 3.27
C LEU A 56 5.65 4.75 3.77
N GLY A 57 5.48 4.85 5.10
CA GLY A 57 4.22 5.18 5.75
C GLY A 57 3.52 3.98 6.38
N THR A 58 2.55 4.23 7.26
CA THR A 58 1.90 3.23 8.14
C THR A 58 0.37 3.32 8.10
N GLY A 59 -0.20 4.05 7.12
CA GLY A 59 -1.63 4.23 6.94
C GLY A 59 -2.37 3.01 6.38
N GLY A 60 -3.67 3.14 6.14
CA GLY A 60 -4.51 2.05 5.60
C GLY A 60 -4.00 1.49 4.27
N ALA A 61 -3.65 2.36 3.31
CA ALA A 61 -3.09 1.93 2.02
C ALA A 61 -1.72 1.24 2.17
N ALA A 62 -0.86 1.70 3.10
CA ALA A 62 0.41 1.05 3.42
C ALA A 62 0.20 -0.37 3.96
N ARG A 63 -0.78 -0.55 4.86
CA ARG A 63 -1.15 -1.87 5.41
C ARG A 63 -1.71 -2.79 4.33
N ALA A 64 -2.54 -2.26 3.42
CA ALA A 64 -3.04 -3.02 2.27
C ALA A 64 -1.90 -3.47 1.35
N ALA A 65 -0.92 -2.61 1.07
CA ALA A 65 0.27 -2.96 0.30
C ALA A 65 1.11 -4.05 1.01
N HIS A 66 1.31 -3.94 2.32
CA HIS A 66 2.01 -4.95 3.12
C HIS A 66 1.32 -6.31 3.03
N TYR A 67 0.01 -6.34 3.28
CA TYR A 67 -0.78 -7.59 3.22
C TYR A 67 -0.70 -8.22 1.82
N ALA A 68 -0.77 -7.41 0.77
CA ALA A 68 -0.65 -7.87 -0.61
C ALA A 68 0.74 -8.44 -0.90
N LEU A 69 1.82 -7.76 -0.53
CA LEU A 69 3.20 -8.22 -0.73
C LEU A 69 3.48 -9.52 0.02
N THR A 70 3.07 -9.62 1.29
CA THR A 70 3.25 -10.83 2.09
C THR A 70 2.46 -12.00 1.53
N SER A 71 1.27 -11.78 0.96
CA SER A 71 0.49 -12.81 0.27
C SER A 71 1.18 -13.38 -0.98
N LEU A 72 2.11 -12.61 -1.57
CA LEU A 72 2.97 -13.04 -2.68
C LEU A 72 4.30 -13.67 -2.22
N GLY A 73 4.53 -13.80 -0.91
CA GLY A 73 5.77 -14.31 -0.34
C GLY A 73 6.91 -13.28 -0.36
N ILE A 74 6.62 -11.99 -0.57
CA ILE A 74 7.60 -10.90 -0.55
C ILE A 74 7.65 -10.35 0.88
N ARG A 75 8.82 -10.44 1.53
CA ARG A 75 9.00 -9.83 2.85
C ARG A 75 8.91 -8.32 2.73
N ALA A 76 8.02 -7.71 3.48
CA ALA A 76 7.83 -6.27 3.47
C ALA A 76 8.03 -5.69 4.88
N VAL A 77 8.72 -4.54 4.96
CA VAL A 77 8.94 -3.79 6.18
C VAL A 77 8.45 -2.36 5.99
N PHE A 78 8.16 -1.66 7.08
CA PHE A 78 7.69 -0.29 7.04
C PHE A 78 8.77 0.70 7.44
N ALA A 79 8.67 1.93 6.90
CA ALA A 79 9.37 3.10 7.42
C ALA A 79 8.37 4.14 7.95
N SER A 80 8.66 4.69 9.12
CA SER A 80 7.85 5.73 9.76
C SER A 80 8.73 6.85 10.34
N ARG A 81 8.26 8.09 10.25
CA ARG A 81 8.86 9.24 10.92
C ARG A 81 8.60 9.25 12.43
N CYS A 82 7.64 8.47 12.89
CA CYS A 82 7.10 8.53 14.25
C CYS A 82 6.77 7.12 14.73
N LEU A 83 7.75 6.43 15.31
CA LEU A 83 7.57 5.06 15.80
C LEU A 83 6.55 5.00 16.95
N ASN A 84 6.47 6.03 17.79
CA ASN A 84 5.53 6.10 18.93
C ASN A 84 4.05 6.14 18.50
N LYS A 85 3.76 6.33 17.22
CA LYS A 85 2.39 6.32 16.67
C LYS A 85 2.02 4.99 15.99
N VAL A 86 2.89 3.99 16.06
CA VAL A 86 2.71 2.68 15.41
C VAL A 86 2.06 1.66 16.37
N GLU A 87 1.25 2.12 17.33
CA GLU A 87 0.49 1.27 18.27
C GLU A 87 -0.78 0.68 17.65
N HIS A 88 -0.80 0.42 16.36
CA HIS A 88 -1.97 -0.17 15.74
C HIS A 88 -1.92 -1.70 15.84
N ALA A 89 -3.05 -2.32 16.20
CA ALA A 89 -3.17 -3.76 16.36
C ALA A 89 -2.62 -4.58 15.17
N TYR A 90 -2.72 -4.03 13.95
CA TYR A 90 -2.17 -4.63 12.74
C TYR A 90 -0.68 -4.98 12.86
N PHE A 91 0.15 -4.04 13.32
CA PHE A 91 1.61 -4.26 13.39
C PHE A 91 1.98 -5.34 14.40
N VAL A 92 1.20 -5.45 15.47
CA VAL A 92 1.37 -6.49 16.50
C VAL A 92 0.93 -7.86 15.97
N GLN A 93 -0.24 -7.94 15.33
CA GLN A 93 -0.79 -9.18 14.78
C GLN A 93 0.07 -9.76 13.68
N GLU A 94 0.47 -8.93 12.73
CA GLU A 94 1.28 -9.34 11.57
C GLU A 94 2.77 -9.45 11.91
N LYS A 95 3.18 -9.11 13.14
CA LYS A 95 4.59 -9.00 13.55
C LYS A 95 5.40 -8.16 12.55
N ALA A 96 4.76 -7.09 12.04
CA ALA A 96 5.32 -6.27 11.00
C ALA A 96 6.45 -5.38 11.56
N GLU A 97 7.60 -5.43 10.91
CA GLU A 97 8.76 -4.64 11.29
C GLU A 97 8.58 -3.19 10.81
N VAL A 98 8.81 -2.23 11.73
CA VAL A 98 8.73 -0.80 11.43
C VAL A 98 10.02 -0.12 11.88
N TYR A 99 10.66 0.58 10.95
CA TYR A 99 11.94 1.24 11.14
C TYR A 99 11.79 2.76 11.10
N ALA A 100 12.66 3.48 11.82
CA ALA A 100 12.88 4.90 11.56
C ALA A 100 13.66 5.07 10.25
N TYR A 101 13.54 6.23 9.61
CA TYR A 101 14.24 6.47 8.33
C TYR A 101 15.77 6.39 8.48
N GLU A 102 16.29 6.76 9.65
CA GLU A 102 17.71 6.74 9.99
C GLU A 102 18.29 5.32 10.09
N GLU A 103 17.43 4.31 10.28
CA GLU A 103 17.80 2.90 10.44
C GLU A 103 17.84 2.12 9.12
N LEU A 104 17.42 2.72 8.02
CA LEU A 104 17.19 2.02 6.75
C LEU A 104 18.46 1.67 5.97
N SER A 105 19.61 2.29 6.28
CA SER A 105 20.84 2.17 5.48
C SER A 105 21.28 0.73 5.20
N CYS A 106 21.09 -0.17 6.18
CA CYS A 106 21.45 -1.59 6.03
C CYS A 106 20.45 -2.38 5.17
N LEU A 107 19.21 -1.89 5.03
CA LEU A 107 18.13 -2.57 4.31
C LEU A 107 18.11 -2.17 2.83
N LEU A 108 18.34 -0.88 2.54
CA LEU A 108 18.19 -0.30 1.20
C LEU A 108 18.93 -1.06 0.09
N PRO A 109 20.19 -1.57 0.27
CA PRO A 109 20.91 -2.29 -0.78
C PRO A 109 20.29 -3.63 -1.20
N ASN A 110 19.37 -4.17 -0.39
CA ASN A 110 18.79 -5.49 -0.60
C ASN A 110 17.30 -5.45 -0.98
N LEU A 111 16.78 -4.27 -1.36
CA LEU A 111 15.38 -4.11 -1.71
C LEU A 111 15.13 -4.31 -3.19
N ASP A 112 14.05 -5.03 -3.50
CA ASP A 112 13.55 -5.17 -4.87
C ASP A 112 12.44 -4.15 -5.17
N ILE A 113 11.69 -3.75 -4.14
CA ILE A 113 10.51 -2.87 -4.26
C ILE A 113 10.54 -1.79 -3.17
N VAL A 114 10.25 -0.57 -3.55
CA VAL A 114 9.94 0.52 -2.61
C VAL A 114 8.55 1.07 -2.90
N VAL A 115 7.64 0.99 -1.92
CA VAL A 115 6.27 1.48 -2.03
C VAL A 115 6.14 2.82 -1.31
N GLN A 116 5.81 3.89 -2.02
CA GLN A 116 5.54 5.21 -1.45
C GLN A 116 4.06 5.33 -1.11
N ALA A 117 3.73 5.19 0.16
CA ALA A 117 2.37 5.24 0.71
C ALA A 117 2.13 6.43 1.66
N THR A 118 3.00 7.46 1.59
CA THR A 118 2.83 8.70 2.36
C THR A 118 2.16 9.78 1.50
N PRO A 119 1.63 10.87 2.10
CA PRO A 119 1.14 12.03 1.35
C PRO A 119 2.23 12.88 0.69
N LEU A 120 3.53 12.58 0.90
CA LEU A 120 4.63 13.29 0.27
C LEU A 120 4.56 13.14 -1.25
N GLY A 121 4.93 14.18 -1.98
CA GLY A 121 4.82 14.21 -3.43
C GLY A 121 3.45 14.68 -3.94
N ARG A 122 2.38 14.58 -3.12
CA ARG A 122 1.04 15.07 -3.47
C ARG A 122 0.87 16.55 -3.14
N LEU A 123 1.36 16.98 -1.97
CA LEU A 123 1.23 18.36 -1.46
C LEU A 123 2.55 19.13 -1.49
N SER A 124 3.65 18.47 -1.73
CA SER A 124 4.98 19.04 -1.80
C SER A 124 5.80 18.31 -2.86
N GLN A 125 6.76 19.01 -3.48
CA GLN A 125 7.70 18.36 -4.42
C GLN A 125 8.82 17.60 -3.71
N LEU A 126 8.66 17.25 -2.43
CA LEU A 126 9.66 16.56 -1.63
C LEU A 126 9.54 15.05 -1.80
N ALA A 127 10.65 14.41 -2.08
CA ALA A 127 10.79 12.96 -1.98
C ALA A 127 10.84 12.52 -0.50
N PRO A 128 10.43 11.30 -0.17
CA PRO A 128 10.71 10.70 1.14
C PRO A 128 12.20 10.74 1.45
N PRO A 129 12.60 10.95 2.72
CA PRO A 129 14.00 11.14 3.12
C PRO A 129 14.77 9.81 3.16
N LEU A 130 14.99 9.20 1.99
CA LEU A 130 15.81 8.00 1.82
C LEU A 130 17.17 8.37 1.23
N ASP A 131 18.19 7.60 1.57
CA ASP A 131 19.41 7.59 0.78
C ASP A 131 19.21 6.74 -0.49
N TYR A 132 18.69 7.36 -1.52
CA TYR A 132 18.42 6.70 -2.81
C TYR A 132 19.70 6.14 -3.46
N SER A 133 20.89 6.63 -3.08
CA SER A 133 22.16 6.13 -3.62
C SER A 133 22.45 4.69 -3.24
N LEU A 134 21.87 4.21 -2.16
CA LEU A 134 22.01 2.84 -1.66
C LEU A 134 21.03 1.85 -2.32
N LEU A 135 20.04 2.32 -3.08
CA LEU A 135 19.09 1.41 -3.74
C LEU A 135 19.74 0.68 -4.91
N PRO A 136 19.42 -0.62 -5.11
CA PRO A 136 19.92 -1.40 -6.24
C PRO A 136 19.49 -0.82 -7.59
N ALA A 137 20.31 -1.02 -8.61
CA ALA A 137 19.88 -0.79 -9.98
C ALA A 137 18.71 -1.73 -10.32
N GLY A 138 17.66 -1.20 -10.97
CA GLY A 138 16.48 -1.97 -11.35
C GLY A 138 15.40 -2.11 -10.27
N VAL A 139 15.58 -1.54 -9.08
CA VAL A 139 14.53 -1.49 -8.03
C VAL A 139 13.21 -0.97 -8.60
N LEU A 140 12.08 -1.54 -8.15
CA LEU A 140 10.75 -1.08 -8.52
C LEU A 140 10.26 -0.03 -7.49
N GLY A 141 10.03 1.20 -7.94
CA GLY A 141 9.33 2.22 -7.17
C GLY A 141 7.83 2.20 -7.48
N TYR A 142 7.01 1.92 -6.49
CA TYR A 142 5.54 2.00 -6.59
C TYR A 142 5.05 3.21 -5.80
N GLU A 143 4.64 4.26 -6.50
CA GLU A 143 4.03 5.46 -5.91
C GLU A 143 2.52 5.26 -5.78
N LEU A 144 1.95 5.29 -4.57
CA LEU A 144 0.49 5.16 -4.41
C LEU A 144 -0.28 6.44 -4.75
N ASN A 145 0.38 7.59 -4.80
CA ASN A 145 -0.21 8.80 -5.37
C ASN A 145 -0.29 8.67 -6.90
N TYR A 146 -1.22 9.41 -7.53
CA TYR A 146 -1.46 9.33 -8.97
C TYR A 146 -1.84 10.71 -9.55
N GLY A 147 -1.69 10.86 -10.88
CA GLY A 147 -2.17 12.03 -11.61
C GLY A 147 -1.25 13.26 -11.58
N PHE A 148 -0.01 13.13 -11.09
CA PHE A 148 0.94 14.24 -10.94
C PHE A 148 2.18 14.11 -11.84
N GLY A 149 2.18 13.18 -12.80
CA GLY A 149 3.39 12.83 -13.54
C GLY A 149 4.43 12.16 -12.64
N ASN A 150 5.71 12.23 -13.01
CA ASN A 150 6.78 11.67 -12.20
C ASN A 150 7.00 12.52 -10.94
N SER A 151 6.66 11.97 -9.78
CA SER A 151 6.95 12.59 -8.48
C SER A 151 8.47 12.64 -8.23
N SER A 152 8.90 13.44 -7.25
CA SER A 152 10.32 13.45 -6.83
C SER A 152 10.82 12.09 -6.40
N PHE A 153 9.97 11.27 -5.75
CA PHE A 153 10.27 9.88 -5.44
C PHE A 153 10.55 9.05 -6.71
N MET A 154 9.65 9.11 -7.70
CA MET A 154 9.81 8.39 -8.96
C MET A 154 11.08 8.82 -9.70
N LEU A 155 11.38 10.13 -9.72
CA LEU A 155 12.59 10.65 -10.34
C LEU A 155 13.87 10.13 -9.68
N GLU A 156 13.92 10.03 -8.35
CA GLU A 156 15.07 9.46 -7.64
C GLU A 156 15.27 7.98 -7.96
N ILE A 157 14.18 7.19 -8.05
CA ILE A 157 14.25 5.78 -8.47
C ILE A 157 14.77 5.65 -9.91
N LEU A 158 14.25 6.46 -10.83
CA LEU A 158 14.67 6.46 -12.24
C LEU A 158 16.16 6.82 -12.40
N LYS A 159 16.69 7.79 -11.63
CA LYS A 159 18.12 8.14 -11.62
C LYS A 159 19.03 6.94 -11.27
N ARG A 160 18.50 5.97 -10.51
CA ARG A 160 19.20 4.73 -10.14
C ARG A 160 19.05 3.61 -11.19
N GLY A 161 18.41 3.89 -12.33
CA GLY A 161 18.08 2.88 -13.33
C GLY A 161 16.94 1.95 -12.89
N GLY A 162 16.16 2.36 -11.89
CA GLY A 162 14.99 1.64 -11.43
C GLY A 162 13.79 1.79 -12.35
N ARG A 163 12.76 1.02 -12.08
CA ARG A 163 11.45 1.09 -12.74
C ARG A 163 10.44 1.77 -11.84
N VAL A 164 9.47 2.48 -12.40
CA VAL A 164 8.47 3.17 -11.60
C VAL A 164 7.06 2.97 -12.15
N THR A 165 6.09 3.02 -11.26
CA THR A 165 4.66 3.13 -11.58
C THR A 165 3.97 4.05 -10.58
N ASP A 166 2.85 4.65 -10.99
CA ASP A 166 1.99 5.41 -10.08
C ASP A 166 0.78 4.59 -9.60
N GLY A 167 -0.03 5.17 -8.72
CA GLY A 167 -1.19 4.55 -8.11
C GLY A 167 -2.43 4.42 -9.01
N LEU A 168 -2.37 4.82 -10.28
CA LEU A 168 -3.55 4.83 -11.15
C LEU A 168 -4.10 3.43 -11.40
N SER A 169 -3.23 2.45 -11.61
CA SER A 169 -3.63 1.05 -11.76
C SER A 169 -4.30 0.50 -10.50
N MET A 170 -3.76 0.82 -9.32
CA MET A 170 -4.37 0.47 -8.04
C MET A 170 -5.75 1.11 -7.89
N LEU A 171 -5.88 2.40 -8.21
CA LEU A 171 -7.15 3.13 -8.16
C LEU A 171 -8.21 2.44 -9.05
N ASN A 172 -7.86 2.11 -10.28
CA ASN A 172 -8.76 1.45 -11.21
C ASN A 172 -9.18 0.06 -10.71
N GLY A 173 -8.24 -0.74 -10.22
CA GLY A 173 -8.51 -2.07 -9.68
C GLY A 173 -9.44 -2.03 -8.47
N GLN A 174 -9.17 -1.15 -7.49
CA GLN A 174 -10.02 -1.03 -6.31
C GLN A 174 -11.41 -0.50 -6.65
N ALA A 175 -11.53 0.43 -7.61
CA ALA A 175 -12.83 0.95 -8.03
C ALA A 175 -13.68 -0.14 -8.71
N GLN A 176 -13.08 -0.96 -9.57
CA GLN A 176 -13.77 -2.10 -10.18
C GLN A 176 -14.22 -3.13 -9.14
N ALA A 177 -13.38 -3.44 -8.15
CA ALA A 177 -13.73 -4.35 -7.06
C ALA A 177 -14.88 -3.79 -6.22
N SER A 178 -14.84 -2.49 -5.90
CA SER A 178 -15.90 -1.79 -5.16
C SER A 178 -17.24 -1.83 -5.92
N TYR A 179 -17.19 -1.55 -7.23
CA TYR A 179 -18.38 -1.62 -8.09
C TYR A 179 -18.99 -3.03 -8.13
N ARG A 180 -18.17 -4.09 -8.21
CA ARG A 180 -18.64 -5.48 -8.16
C ARG A 180 -19.36 -5.79 -6.85
N ILE A 181 -18.83 -5.32 -5.72
CA ILE A 181 -19.47 -5.47 -4.40
C ILE A 181 -20.84 -4.80 -4.42
N TRP A 182 -20.95 -3.54 -4.80
CA TRP A 182 -22.22 -2.82 -4.82
C TRP A 182 -23.23 -3.43 -5.78
N ARG A 183 -22.78 -3.85 -6.99
CA ARG A 183 -23.66 -4.50 -7.95
C ARG A 183 -24.21 -5.84 -7.47
N SER A 184 -23.50 -6.56 -6.59
CA SER A 184 -23.97 -7.83 -6.04
C SER A 184 -25.06 -7.69 -4.97
N LEU A 185 -25.39 -6.45 -4.59
CA LEU A 185 -26.42 -6.11 -3.58
C LEU A 185 -27.76 -5.71 -4.21
N ILE A 186 -27.78 -5.53 -5.55
CA ILE A 186 -28.96 -5.22 -6.35
C ILE A 186 -29.53 -6.51 -6.94
#